data_b3064478ae1cd4fb53c4a25bb916ffa1
#
_entry.id   b3064478ae1cd4fb53c4a25bb916ffa1
#
_cell.length_a   1.000
_cell.length_b   1.000
_cell.length_c   1.000
_cell.angle_alpha   90.00
_cell.angle_beta   90.00
_cell.angle_gamma   90.00
#
_symmetry.space_group_name_H-M   'P 1'
#
loop_
_entity.id
_entity.type
_entity.pdbx_description
1 polymer ?
#
loop_
_entity_poly.entity_id
_entity_poly.type
_entity_poly.pdbx_seq_one_letter_code
_entity_poly.pdbx_strand_id
1 'polypeptide(L)'
;IVDLFGGDYFIDAENRGKILAENNPAAADPNFKNQKLGVGDVYYRDYDGFVMSEGAFAQLEYNRDKLSAFVSGGLSNTGYWRYDRMYYSKDKAKSDTKNYLGGNIKGGVNYNLNEKNNVFINAGFITRAPMFDTSFVNSQNSHARNEDAKNEKLMSFEVGYGYRSGIFTANLNAYYT
;
A
#
# COMPACT_ATOMS: atom_id res chain seq x y z
N ILE A 1 11.34 -13.21 16.42
CA ILE A 1 11.95 -13.88 17.58
C ILE A 1 13.26 -13.17 17.86
N VAL A 2 13.40 -12.59 19.02
CA VAL A 2 14.66 -11.98 19.45
C VAL A 2 15.36 -12.99 20.37
N ASP A 3 16.47 -13.54 19.90
CA ASP A 3 17.38 -14.31 20.72
C ASP A 3 18.43 -13.33 21.29
N LEU A 4 18.45 -13.17 22.59
CA LEU A 4 19.36 -12.28 23.31
C LEU A 4 20.64 -13.03 23.77
N PHE A 5 21.14 -13.93 22.93
CA PHE A 5 22.37 -14.71 23.21
C PHE A 5 22.34 -15.45 24.54
N GLY A 6 21.19 -16.01 24.90
CA GLY A 6 20.98 -16.74 26.16
C GLY A 6 20.85 -15.86 27.40
N GLY A 7 20.82 -14.54 27.21
CA GLY A 7 20.55 -13.58 28.30
C GLY A 7 19.07 -13.53 28.69
N ASP A 8 18.81 -13.24 29.95
CA ASP A 8 17.45 -12.98 30.41
C ASP A 8 16.95 -11.63 29.91
N TYR A 9 15.75 -11.63 29.32
CA TYR A 9 15.05 -10.40 28.95
C TYR A 9 13.80 -10.22 29.81
N PHE A 10 13.65 -9.03 30.36
CA PHE A 10 12.51 -8.68 31.20
C PHE A 10 11.70 -7.56 30.52
N ILE A 11 10.38 -7.68 30.57
CA ILE A 11 9.54 -6.53 30.25
C ILE A 11 9.66 -5.55 31.41
N ASP A 12 10.15 -4.37 31.09
CA ASP A 12 10.14 -3.25 32.02
C ASP A 12 8.68 -2.84 32.34
N ALA A 13 8.26 -3.14 33.55
CA ALA A 13 6.90 -2.86 34.01
C ALA A 13 6.53 -1.37 33.95
N GLU A 14 7.50 -0.46 34.17
CA GLU A 14 7.23 0.97 34.16
C GLU A 14 6.99 1.47 32.70
N ASN A 15 7.83 1.07 31.75
CA ASN A 15 7.66 1.46 30.37
C ASN A 15 6.43 0.82 29.73
N ARG A 16 6.17 -0.45 30.01
CA ARG A 16 4.95 -1.12 29.57
C ARG A 16 3.71 -0.49 30.20
N GLY A 17 3.77 -0.14 31.48
CA GLY A 17 2.70 0.55 32.18
C GLY A 17 2.32 1.87 31.53
N LYS A 18 3.28 2.66 31.07
CA LYS A 18 3.02 3.92 30.36
C LYS A 18 2.30 3.71 29.03
N ILE A 19 2.76 2.77 28.23
CA ILE A 19 2.18 2.48 26.92
C ILE A 19 0.78 1.89 27.07
N LEU A 20 0.62 0.92 27.94
CA LEU A 20 -0.65 0.23 28.17
C LEU A 20 -1.66 1.08 28.95
N ALA A 21 -1.23 1.90 29.93
CA ALA A 21 -2.13 2.74 30.73
C ALA A 21 -2.88 3.77 29.87
N GLU A 22 -2.25 4.23 28.79
CA GLU A 22 -2.88 5.16 27.86
C GLU A 22 -3.98 4.48 27.00
N ASN A 23 -3.77 3.22 26.62
CA ASN A 23 -4.58 2.53 25.62
C ASN A 23 -5.22 1.23 26.10
N ASN A 24 -4.76 0.64 27.19
CA ASN A 24 -5.21 -0.66 27.66
C ASN A 24 -5.25 -0.75 29.20
N PRO A 25 -6.46 -0.86 29.81
CA PRO A 25 -6.63 -1.03 31.25
C PRO A 25 -5.89 -2.25 31.83
N ALA A 26 -5.61 -3.27 31.06
CA ALA A 26 -4.84 -4.44 31.49
C ALA A 26 -3.38 -4.11 31.87
N ALA A 27 -2.90 -2.92 31.52
CA ALA A 27 -1.61 -2.42 31.96
C ALA A 27 -1.53 -2.22 33.49
N ALA A 28 -2.66 -2.04 34.12
CA ALA A 28 -2.75 -1.98 35.59
C ALA A 28 -2.62 -3.37 36.25
N ASP A 29 -2.52 -4.46 35.49
CA ASP A 29 -2.34 -5.81 36.03
C ASP A 29 -0.97 -5.94 36.70
N PRO A 30 -0.92 -6.19 38.03
CA PRO A 30 0.33 -6.36 38.76
C PRO A 30 1.16 -7.56 38.28
N ASN A 31 0.56 -8.50 37.51
CA ASN A 31 1.27 -9.66 36.93
C ASN A 31 2.21 -9.29 35.79
N PHE A 32 2.11 -8.08 35.26
CA PHE A 32 3.03 -7.59 34.21
C PHE A 32 4.34 -6.99 34.78
N LYS A 33 4.56 -7.03 36.06
CA LYS A 33 5.80 -6.49 36.66
C LYS A 33 6.97 -7.45 36.43
N ASN A 34 8.03 -6.95 35.77
CA ASN A 34 9.31 -7.66 35.61
C ASN A 34 9.15 -9.12 35.16
N GLN A 35 8.23 -9.36 34.26
CA GLN A 35 8.03 -10.70 33.71
C GLN A 35 9.26 -11.11 32.87
N LYS A 36 9.90 -12.21 33.27
CA LYS A 36 10.94 -12.85 32.45
C LYS A 36 10.30 -13.48 31.23
N LEU A 37 10.84 -13.18 30.03
CA LEU A 37 10.38 -13.72 28.78
C LEU A 37 11.22 -14.91 28.35
N GLY A 38 10.54 -15.94 27.84
CA GLY A 38 11.14 -17.10 27.18
C GLY A 38 11.06 -17.01 25.66
N VAL A 39 11.65 -17.99 25.00
CA VAL A 39 11.54 -18.12 23.53
C VAL A 39 10.07 -18.37 23.17
N GLY A 40 9.54 -17.57 22.29
CA GLY A 40 8.14 -17.61 21.85
C GLY A 40 7.24 -16.57 22.51
N ASP A 41 7.67 -15.93 23.59
CA ASP A 41 6.91 -14.86 24.24
C ASP A 41 6.95 -13.57 23.41
N VAL A 42 5.86 -12.81 23.49
CA VAL A 42 5.76 -11.52 22.83
C VAL A 42 6.41 -10.45 23.69
N TYR A 43 7.45 -9.84 23.13
CA TYR A 43 8.24 -8.91 23.94
C TYR A 43 7.87 -7.45 23.69
N TYR A 44 7.42 -7.08 22.47
CA TYR A 44 7.22 -5.65 22.20
C TYR A 44 6.04 -5.32 21.27
N ARG A 45 5.60 -6.23 20.44
CA ARG A 45 4.44 -6.02 19.56
C ARG A 45 3.77 -7.34 19.18
N ASP A 46 2.45 -7.32 19.11
CA ASP A 46 1.62 -8.40 18.59
C ASP A 46 0.39 -7.77 17.92
N TYR A 47 0.48 -7.57 16.61
CA TYR A 47 -0.63 -7.04 15.85
C TYR A 47 -0.70 -7.64 14.45
N ASP A 48 -1.91 -7.65 13.89
CA ASP A 48 -2.18 -7.93 12.49
C ASP A 48 -2.59 -6.65 11.77
N GLY A 49 -2.06 -6.43 10.58
CA GLY A 49 -2.51 -5.39 9.66
C GLY A 49 -3.42 -5.98 8.59
N PHE A 50 -4.55 -5.34 8.36
CA PHE A 50 -5.54 -5.77 7.38
C PHE A 50 -5.69 -4.75 6.28
N VAL A 51 -5.77 -5.26 5.06
CA VAL A 51 -5.99 -4.48 3.84
C VAL A 51 -7.17 -5.05 3.10
N MET A 52 -8.16 -4.23 2.80
CA MET A 52 -9.25 -4.56 1.89
C MET A 52 -9.19 -3.62 0.70
N SER A 53 -9.15 -4.17 -0.50
CA SER A 53 -9.15 -3.38 -1.72
C SER A 53 -10.27 -3.87 -2.63
N GLU A 54 -11.05 -2.92 -3.13
CA GLU A 54 -12.13 -3.15 -4.06
C GLU A 54 -12.10 -2.08 -5.16
N GLY A 55 -12.62 -2.41 -6.32
CA GLY A 55 -12.63 -1.44 -7.41
C GLY A 55 -13.38 -1.95 -8.64
N ALA A 56 -13.58 -1.02 -9.55
CA ALA A 56 -14.14 -1.30 -10.86
C ALA A 56 -13.35 -0.55 -11.94
N PHE A 57 -13.28 -1.12 -13.11
CA PHE A 57 -12.64 -0.49 -14.25
C PHE A 57 -13.44 -0.72 -15.53
N ALA A 58 -13.25 0.17 -16.50
CA ALA A 58 -13.77 0.04 -17.85
C ALA A 58 -12.70 0.45 -18.88
N GLN A 59 -12.75 -0.16 -20.05
CA GLN A 59 -11.88 0.15 -21.15
C GLN A 59 -12.67 0.18 -22.45
N LEU A 60 -12.35 1.17 -23.29
CA LEU A 60 -12.86 1.29 -24.64
C LEU A 60 -11.68 1.24 -25.61
N GLU A 61 -11.86 0.52 -26.70
CA GLU A 61 -10.89 0.40 -27.77
C GLU A 61 -11.52 0.79 -29.10
N TYR A 62 -10.73 1.48 -29.90
CA TYR A 62 -11.09 1.86 -31.26
C TYR A 62 -10.00 1.43 -32.22
N ASN A 63 -10.37 0.64 -33.23
CA ASN A 63 -9.45 0.18 -34.27
C ASN A 63 -10.10 0.40 -35.61
N ARG A 64 -9.46 1.22 -36.42
CA ARG A 64 -9.90 1.45 -37.81
C ARG A 64 -8.71 1.81 -38.68
N ASP A 65 -8.56 1.06 -39.79
CA ASP A 65 -7.52 1.29 -40.80
C ASP A 65 -6.10 1.39 -40.17
N LYS A 66 -5.57 2.59 -40.14
CA LYS A 66 -4.22 2.90 -39.62
C LYS A 66 -4.23 3.35 -38.17
N LEU A 67 -5.40 3.58 -37.57
CA LEU A 67 -5.55 4.18 -36.26
C LEU A 67 -6.05 3.15 -35.25
N SER A 68 -5.32 2.99 -34.19
CA SER A 68 -5.77 2.29 -33.00
C SER A 68 -5.69 3.23 -31.78
N ALA A 69 -6.71 3.24 -30.96
CA ALA A 69 -6.75 4.05 -29.75
C ALA A 69 -7.43 3.27 -28.62
N PHE A 70 -7.08 3.58 -27.41
CA PHE A 70 -7.79 3.09 -26.23
C PHE A 70 -7.90 4.18 -25.17
N VAL A 71 -8.91 4.06 -24.35
CA VAL A 71 -9.03 4.76 -23.06
C VAL A 71 -9.51 3.79 -22.02
N SER A 72 -8.90 3.81 -20.86
CA SER A 72 -9.35 3.03 -19.69
C SER A 72 -9.40 3.92 -18.47
N GLY A 73 -10.34 3.63 -17.58
CA GLY A 73 -10.47 4.30 -16.31
C GLY A 73 -10.93 3.34 -15.24
N GLY A 74 -10.53 3.58 -14.01
CA GLY A 74 -10.90 2.77 -12.87
C GLY A 74 -11.00 3.60 -11.61
N LEU A 75 -11.84 3.13 -10.70
CA LEU A 75 -11.99 3.62 -9.33
C LEU A 75 -11.69 2.49 -8.37
N SER A 76 -11.05 2.81 -7.26
CA SER A 76 -10.72 1.86 -6.21
C SER A 76 -10.95 2.46 -4.83
N ASN A 77 -11.25 1.60 -3.87
CA ASN A 77 -11.26 1.93 -2.46
C ASN A 77 -10.33 0.96 -1.73
N THR A 78 -9.44 1.47 -0.91
CA THR A 78 -8.55 0.65 -0.07
C THR A 78 -8.78 1.01 1.38
N GLY A 79 -9.24 0.03 2.16
CA GLY A 79 -9.48 0.15 3.59
C GLY A 79 -8.34 -0.48 4.39
N TYR A 80 -7.83 0.23 5.39
CA TYR A 80 -6.82 -0.24 6.32
C TYR A 80 -7.36 -0.26 7.74
N TRP A 81 -7.14 -1.38 8.44
CA TRP A 81 -7.35 -1.49 9.89
C TRP A 81 -6.31 -2.44 10.49
N ARG A 82 -6.15 -2.38 11.79
CA ARG A 82 -5.26 -3.25 12.54
C ARG A 82 -6.00 -3.90 13.70
N TYR A 83 -5.49 -5.03 14.13
CA TYR A 83 -5.91 -5.73 15.32
C TYR A 83 -4.69 -5.93 16.23
N ASP A 84 -4.69 -5.32 17.39
CA ASP A 84 -3.56 -5.29 18.31
C ASP A 84 -3.92 -6.07 19.59
N ARG A 85 -3.07 -7.03 19.94
CA ARG A 85 -3.28 -7.89 21.12
C ARG A 85 -2.44 -7.47 22.30
N MET A 86 -1.52 -6.52 22.12
CA MET A 86 -0.54 -6.16 23.13
C MET A 86 -0.86 -4.83 23.81
N TYR A 87 -1.23 -3.81 23.04
CA TYR A 87 -1.41 -2.46 23.56
C TYR A 87 -2.86 -2.07 23.82
N TYR A 88 -3.81 -2.93 23.43
CA TYR A 88 -5.24 -2.66 23.56
C TYR A 88 -5.96 -3.84 24.22
N SER A 89 -6.99 -3.55 25.03
CA SER A 89 -7.92 -4.57 25.51
C SER A 89 -8.69 -5.21 24.37
N LYS A 90 -9.28 -6.38 24.62
CA LYS A 90 -10.01 -7.15 23.57
C LYS A 90 -11.12 -6.35 22.90
N ASP A 91 -11.82 -5.53 23.64
CA ASP A 91 -12.89 -4.65 23.15
C ASP A 91 -12.38 -3.51 22.27
N LYS A 92 -11.12 -3.11 22.43
CA LYS A 92 -10.45 -2.04 21.68
C LYS A 92 -9.34 -2.54 20.75
N ALA A 93 -9.13 -3.85 20.66
CA ALA A 93 -8.05 -4.44 19.89
C ALA A 93 -8.14 -4.13 18.39
N LYS A 94 -9.36 -3.98 17.85
CA LYS A 94 -9.58 -3.60 16.46
C LYS A 94 -9.66 -2.08 16.32
N SER A 95 -8.85 -1.54 15.41
CA SER A 95 -8.95 -0.12 15.04
C SER A 95 -10.15 0.14 14.13
N ASP A 96 -10.55 1.40 14.02
CA ASP A 96 -11.44 1.84 12.94
C ASP A 96 -10.79 1.58 11.57
N THR A 97 -11.62 1.45 10.54
CA THR A 97 -11.13 1.34 9.16
C THR A 97 -10.94 2.74 8.56
N LYS A 98 -9.75 3.00 8.03
CA LYS A 98 -9.47 4.19 7.22
C LYS A 98 -9.55 3.82 5.74
N ASN A 99 -10.42 4.49 5.00
CA ASN A 99 -10.60 4.27 3.57
C ASN A 99 -9.89 5.36 2.75
N TYR A 100 -9.28 4.93 1.64
CA TYR A 100 -8.61 5.77 0.66
C TYR A 100 -9.22 5.50 -0.71
N LEU A 101 -9.92 6.49 -1.25
CA LEU A 101 -10.44 6.43 -2.61
C LEU A 101 -9.32 6.72 -3.60
N GLY A 102 -9.08 5.79 -4.50
CA GLY A 102 -8.11 5.89 -5.57
C GLY A 102 -8.77 5.78 -6.93
N GLY A 103 -7.98 5.92 -7.96
CA GLY A 103 -8.45 5.72 -9.31
C GLY A 103 -7.34 5.89 -10.34
N ASN A 104 -7.66 5.56 -11.57
CA ASN A 104 -6.74 5.73 -12.68
C ASN A 104 -7.49 6.14 -13.95
N ILE A 105 -6.78 6.83 -14.81
CA ILE A 105 -7.16 7.03 -16.19
C ILE A 105 -5.93 6.83 -17.06
N LYS A 106 -6.07 6.09 -18.14
CA LYS A 106 -5.01 5.81 -19.12
C LYS A 106 -5.60 5.91 -20.51
N GLY A 107 -4.79 6.36 -21.43
CA GLY A 107 -5.17 6.38 -22.84
C GLY A 107 -3.96 6.32 -23.75
N GLY A 108 -4.17 5.83 -24.94
CA GLY A 108 -3.12 5.75 -25.92
C GLY A 108 -3.67 5.75 -27.34
N VAL A 109 -2.83 6.19 -28.24
CA VAL A 109 -3.09 6.22 -29.68
C VAL A 109 -1.88 5.66 -30.40
N ASN A 110 -2.11 4.74 -31.33
CA ASN A 110 -1.13 4.24 -32.27
C ASN A 110 -1.57 4.56 -33.69
N TYR A 111 -0.66 5.07 -34.50
CA TYR A 111 -0.90 5.35 -35.90
C TYR A 111 0.13 4.63 -36.77
N ASN A 112 -0.35 3.75 -37.65
CA ASN A 112 0.46 3.05 -38.62
C ASN A 112 0.72 3.99 -39.84
N LEU A 113 1.93 4.52 -39.89
CA LEU A 113 2.37 5.36 -41.03
C LEU A 113 2.28 4.57 -42.35
N ASN A 114 2.74 3.32 -42.29
CA ASN A 114 2.65 2.33 -43.39
C ASN A 114 2.75 0.92 -42.79
N GLU A 115 2.85 -0.12 -43.61
CA GLU A 115 2.93 -1.52 -43.18
C GLU A 115 4.13 -1.85 -42.32
N LYS A 116 5.16 -1.01 -42.31
CA LYS A 116 6.43 -1.25 -41.58
C LYS A 116 6.67 -0.29 -40.45
N ASN A 117 5.97 0.83 -40.38
CA ASN A 117 6.27 1.93 -39.47
C ASN A 117 5.02 2.37 -38.73
N ASN A 118 5.14 2.53 -37.42
CA ASN A 118 4.10 3.11 -36.57
C ASN A 118 4.67 4.10 -35.54
N VAL A 119 3.85 5.00 -35.11
CA VAL A 119 4.12 5.91 -33.99
C VAL A 119 3.01 5.76 -32.94
N PHE A 120 3.36 5.90 -31.68
CA PHE A 120 2.37 5.84 -30.62
C PHE A 120 2.63 6.86 -29.51
N ILE A 121 1.57 7.21 -28.82
CA ILE A 121 1.59 8.06 -27.63
C ILE A 121 0.70 7.40 -26.58
N ASN A 122 1.20 7.30 -25.36
CA ASN A 122 0.46 6.84 -24.18
C ASN A 122 0.55 7.88 -23.08
N ALA A 123 -0.53 8.05 -22.33
CA ALA A 123 -0.54 8.86 -21.13
C ALA A 123 -1.37 8.17 -20.05
N GLY A 124 -0.99 8.39 -18.80
CA GLY A 124 -1.70 7.82 -17.66
C GLY A 124 -1.55 8.67 -16.41
N PHE A 125 -2.60 8.64 -15.60
CA PHE A 125 -2.63 9.20 -14.25
C PHE A 125 -3.22 8.17 -13.31
N ILE A 126 -2.55 7.95 -12.18
CA ILE A 126 -2.96 7.01 -11.14
C ILE A 126 -2.90 7.72 -9.79
N THR A 127 -3.92 7.53 -9.00
CA THR A 127 -3.91 7.85 -7.57
C THR A 127 -4.26 6.59 -6.79
N ARG A 128 -3.44 6.26 -5.78
CA ARG A 128 -3.60 5.06 -4.97
C ARG A 128 -3.41 5.36 -3.49
N ALA A 129 -3.95 4.49 -2.64
CA ALA A 129 -3.75 4.56 -1.20
C ALA A 129 -2.25 4.61 -0.85
N PRO A 130 -1.87 5.35 0.21
CA PRO A 130 -0.51 5.28 0.75
C PRO A 130 -0.23 3.87 1.30
N MET A 131 1.01 3.61 1.69
CA MET A 131 1.35 2.35 2.36
C MET A 131 0.60 2.23 3.70
N PHE A 132 0.32 0.99 4.11
CA PHE A 132 -0.35 0.69 5.37
C PHE A 132 0.29 1.43 6.57
N ASP A 133 1.61 1.34 6.69
CA ASP A 133 2.35 1.96 7.80
C ASP A 133 2.22 3.48 7.82
N THR A 134 2.16 4.12 6.67
CA THR A 134 1.97 5.58 6.54
C THR A 134 0.60 6.03 7.06
N SER A 135 -0.39 5.14 7.05
CA SER A 135 -1.77 5.44 7.48
C SER A 135 -1.94 5.57 8.99
N PHE A 136 -0.93 5.19 9.76
CA PHE A 136 -0.91 5.26 11.21
C PHE A 136 0.26 6.13 11.68
N VAL A 137 0.10 6.80 12.82
CA VAL A 137 1.20 7.56 13.47
C VAL A 137 2.32 6.59 13.87
N ASN A 138 1.95 5.44 14.41
CA ASN A 138 2.85 4.31 14.66
C ASN A 138 2.07 3.01 14.46
N SER A 139 2.22 2.38 13.31
CA SER A 139 1.51 1.15 12.96
C SER A 139 1.84 -0.03 13.88
N GLN A 140 2.94 0.03 14.60
CA GLN A 140 3.42 -1.07 15.44
C GLN A 140 2.69 -1.16 16.78
N ASN A 141 2.23 -0.03 17.33
CA ASN A 141 1.69 0.00 18.69
C ASN A 141 0.51 0.96 18.90
N SER A 142 0.04 1.65 17.87
CA SER A 142 -1.01 2.65 18.01
C SER A 142 -2.08 2.54 16.93
N HIS A 143 -3.34 2.73 17.33
CA HIS A 143 -4.48 2.92 16.44
C HIS A 143 -4.61 4.36 15.91
N ALA A 144 -3.80 5.28 16.45
CA ALA A 144 -3.83 6.68 16.04
C ALA A 144 -3.57 6.82 14.54
N ARG A 145 -4.45 7.56 13.87
CA ARG A 145 -4.37 7.80 12.43
C ARG A 145 -3.37 8.90 12.12
N ASN A 146 -2.63 8.70 11.06
CA ASN A 146 -1.86 9.78 10.46
C ASN A 146 -2.81 10.58 9.55
N GLU A 147 -3.22 11.76 10.00
CA GLU A 147 -4.14 12.62 9.26
C GLU A 147 -3.49 13.24 8.02
N ASP A 148 -2.16 13.29 7.98
CA ASP A 148 -1.40 13.78 6.82
C ASP A 148 -1.19 12.71 5.75
N ALA A 149 -1.56 11.45 6.01
CA ALA A 149 -1.47 10.38 5.03
C ALA A 149 -2.42 10.64 3.86
N LYS A 150 -1.85 10.83 2.68
CA LYS A 150 -2.56 11.12 1.43
C LYS A 150 -2.23 10.09 0.37
N ASN A 151 -3.14 9.97 -0.59
CA ASN A 151 -2.90 9.14 -1.76
C ASN A 151 -1.62 9.54 -2.49
N GLU A 152 -0.90 8.54 -2.92
CA GLU A 152 0.18 8.70 -3.89
C GLU A 152 -0.40 9.03 -5.26
N LYS A 153 0.31 9.85 -6.01
CA LYS A 153 -0.07 10.26 -7.37
C LYS A 153 1.08 9.97 -8.30
N LEU A 154 0.75 9.33 -9.40
CA LEU A 154 1.70 9.01 -10.46
C LEU A 154 1.12 9.48 -11.79
N MET A 155 1.91 10.20 -12.56
CA MET A 155 1.61 10.59 -13.93
C MET A 155 2.69 10.05 -14.85
N SER A 156 2.28 9.49 -15.97
CA SER A 156 3.21 8.96 -16.97
C SER A 156 2.82 9.43 -18.37
N PHE A 157 3.84 9.65 -19.18
CA PHE A 157 3.72 9.97 -20.58
C PHE A 157 4.77 9.19 -21.37
N GLU A 158 4.38 8.62 -22.50
CA GLU A 158 5.26 7.85 -23.37
C GLU A 158 4.98 8.20 -24.82
N VAL A 159 6.03 8.32 -25.62
CA VAL A 159 5.99 8.41 -27.07
C VAL A 159 6.94 7.38 -27.65
N GLY A 160 6.53 6.74 -28.72
CA GLY A 160 7.36 5.72 -29.34
C GLY A 160 7.20 5.63 -30.85
N TYR A 161 8.21 5.01 -31.46
CA TYR A 161 8.27 4.68 -32.85
C TYR A 161 8.63 3.21 -33.04
N GLY A 162 7.88 2.51 -33.82
CA GLY A 162 8.12 1.12 -34.16
C GLY A 162 8.45 0.94 -35.66
N TYR A 163 9.44 0.10 -35.93
CA TYR A 163 9.77 -0.36 -37.27
C TYR A 163 9.71 -1.89 -37.33
N ARG A 164 9.06 -2.44 -38.35
CA ARG A 164 8.97 -3.88 -38.55
C ARG A 164 9.22 -4.20 -40.02
N SER A 165 10.14 -5.13 -40.30
CA SER A 165 10.36 -5.74 -41.60
C SER A 165 10.29 -7.26 -41.48
N GLY A 166 10.44 -7.98 -42.60
CA GLY A 166 10.43 -9.45 -42.60
C GLY A 166 11.55 -10.09 -41.77
N ILE A 167 12.64 -9.39 -41.53
CA ILE A 167 13.86 -9.90 -40.89
C ILE A 167 14.26 -9.09 -39.64
N PHE A 168 13.67 -7.92 -39.39
CA PHE A 168 14.12 -7.01 -38.33
C PHE A 168 12.93 -6.24 -37.73
N THR A 169 12.90 -6.14 -36.41
CA THR A 169 11.96 -5.30 -35.64
C THR A 169 12.74 -4.43 -34.65
N ALA A 170 12.42 -3.14 -34.61
CA ALA A 170 13.00 -2.18 -33.69
C ALA A 170 11.90 -1.30 -33.09
N ASN A 171 12.02 -0.98 -31.81
CA ASN A 171 11.20 -0.01 -31.11
C ASN A 171 12.08 1.00 -30.38
N LEU A 172 11.73 2.27 -30.51
CA LEU A 172 12.37 3.37 -29.80
C LEU A 172 11.30 4.11 -28.98
N ASN A 173 11.49 4.18 -27.67
CA ASN A 173 10.54 4.81 -26.76
C ASN A 173 11.24 5.87 -25.93
N ALA A 174 10.54 6.97 -25.68
CA ALA A 174 10.88 7.96 -24.66
C ALA A 174 9.70 8.07 -23.69
N TYR A 175 9.98 8.07 -22.39
CA TYR A 175 8.95 8.17 -21.36
C TYR A 175 9.37 9.15 -20.28
N TYR A 176 8.36 9.73 -19.60
CA TYR A 176 8.47 10.56 -18.42
C TYR A 176 7.47 10.08 -17.36
N THR A 177 7.95 9.98 -16.12
CA THR A 177 7.14 9.59 -14.96
C THR A 177 7.42 10.49 -13.79
#